data_4201ff54d3ce64c81c6f6fbaf44ac24d
#
_entry.id   4201ff54d3ce64c81c6f6fbaf44ac24d
#
_cell.length_a   1.000
_cell.length_b   1.000
_cell.length_c   1.000
_cell.angle_alpha   90.00
_cell.angle_beta   90.00
_cell.angle_gamma   90.00
#
_symmetry.space_group_name_H-M   'P 1'
#
loop_
_entity.id
_entity.type
_entity.pdbx_description
1 polymer ?
#
loop_
_entity_poly.entity_id
_entity_poly.type
_entity_poly.pdbx_seq_one_letter_code
_entity_poly.pdbx_strand_id
1 'polypeptide(L)'
;LVITSIALYFTYFIHGIGASIMGQYKPELAAHWGAKALSDGTMDVSMVVSVIAALGLGRLISLPFSGPLSDKFGRRLSGIIGVICYAAYFMGIAFAPSMGVAYAFAIVGGIANSFLDTCVSPTCMEIYVNNPSVANLFTKFSMCISQFLLPFLIGFVAAANMSYRTIFIVAGAAIFIDGILILFLPFPERNTAGTVKKEKLKITPAALAAILIGFTSSSTFMLWLNCNQELGKLYNLSDPSKIQSFYAVGTFAAILCSSVFIKKGLKEINILIIYPLISFIMLGLCYFIQNPTICLIGGFVIGFAGAGGVLQLAVSTTAEFFPENKGTATSLVMIASSIANYTILSLAGYITKVGGSSAPRMILLLNMAVTFIGILLALFVKMNRGKEA
;
A
#
# COMPACT_ATOMS: atom_id res chain seq x y z
N LEU A 1 -20.21 16.63 -2.04
CA LEU A 1 -19.48 15.37 -1.77
C LEU A 1 -18.45 15.05 -2.88
N VAL A 2 -18.71 15.36 -4.17
CA VAL A 2 -17.72 15.11 -5.26
C VAL A 2 -16.42 15.87 -5.02
N ILE A 3 -16.46 17.14 -4.60
CA ILE A 3 -15.27 17.93 -4.28
C ILE A 3 -14.50 17.29 -3.11
N THR A 4 -15.21 16.74 -2.14
CA THR A 4 -14.60 16.00 -1.01
C THR A 4 -13.83 14.77 -1.52
N SER A 5 -14.41 13.99 -2.43
CA SER A 5 -13.69 12.82 -2.98
C SER A 5 -12.45 13.22 -3.78
N ILE A 6 -12.49 14.35 -4.51
CA ILE A 6 -11.32 14.87 -5.25
C ILE A 6 -10.21 15.26 -4.26
N ALA A 7 -10.52 15.98 -3.18
CA ALA A 7 -9.55 16.30 -2.14
C ALA A 7 -8.96 15.04 -1.50
N LEU A 8 -9.78 14.06 -1.18
CA LEU A 8 -9.31 12.80 -0.61
C LEU A 8 -8.44 11.97 -1.58
N TYR A 9 -8.73 11.96 -2.88
CA TYR A 9 -7.86 11.37 -3.89
C TYR A 9 -6.55 12.15 -4.03
N PHE A 10 -6.56 13.47 -3.87
CA PHE A 10 -5.34 14.28 -3.84
C PHE A 10 -4.52 14.00 -2.58
N THR A 11 -5.15 13.82 -1.41
CA THR A 11 -4.48 13.32 -0.20
C THR A 11 -3.72 12.02 -0.50
N TYR A 12 -4.34 11.07 -1.24
CA TYR A 12 -3.71 9.79 -1.61
C TYR A 12 -2.65 9.93 -2.69
N PHE A 13 -2.77 10.92 -3.56
CA PHE A 13 -1.69 11.28 -4.48
C PHE A 13 -0.43 11.69 -3.69
N ILE A 14 -0.57 12.56 -2.69
CA ILE A 14 0.57 12.97 -1.85
C ILE A 14 1.05 11.81 -0.98
N HIS A 15 0.14 10.94 -0.51
CA HIS A 15 0.49 9.72 0.19
C HIS A 15 1.40 8.80 -0.65
N GLY A 16 1.16 8.69 -1.95
CA GLY A 16 2.03 7.93 -2.86
C GLY A 16 3.44 8.49 -2.95
N ILE A 17 3.60 9.83 -2.95
CA ILE A 17 4.91 10.49 -2.83
C ILE A 17 5.57 10.10 -1.51
N GLY A 18 4.87 10.25 -0.39
CA GLY A 18 5.42 9.99 0.95
C GLY A 18 5.84 8.55 1.18
N ALA A 19 5.14 7.59 0.58
CA ALA A 19 5.48 6.18 0.66
C ALA A 19 6.77 5.81 -0.10
N SER A 20 7.17 6.62 -1.09
CA SER A 20 8.25 6.28 -2.03
C SER A 20 9.46 7.19 -1.93
N ILE A 21 9.30 8.43 -1.49
CA ILE A 21 10.33 9.48 -1.59
C ILE A 21 11.62 9.16 -0.82
N MET A 22 11.53 8.62 0.40
CA MET A 22 12.74 8.23 1.15
C MET A 22 13.53 7.15 0.42
N GLY A 23 12.83 6.22 -0.24
CA GLY A 23 13.46 5.19 -1.06
C GLY A 23 14.24 5.74 -2.25
N GLN A 24 13.82 6.88 -2.81
CA GLN A 24 14.46 7.53 -3.93
C GLN A 24 15.68 8.39 -3.53
N TYR A 25 15.67 8.94 -2.32
CA TYR A 25 16.73 9.82 -1.81
C TYR A 25 17.60 9.15 -0.73
N LYS A 26 17.73 7.80 -0.79
CA LYS A 26 18.52 7.06 0.21
C LYS A 26 19.95 7.58 0.38
N PRO A 27 20.74 7.80 -0.69
CA PRO A 27 22.11 8.28 -0.54
C PRO A 27 22.21 9.67 0.09
N GLU A 28 21.33 10.60 -0.33
CA GLU A 28 21.30 11.98 0.16
C GLU A 28 20.92 12.03 1.64
N LEU A 29 19.89 11.26 2.04
CA LEU A 29 19.46 11.15 3.42
C LEU A 29 20.52 10.47 4.28
N ALA A 30 21.14 9.39 3.80
CA ALA A 30 22.21 8.69 4.48
C ALA A 30 23.42 9.64 4.73
N ALA A 31 23.84 10.36 3.70
CA ALA A 31 24.93 11.35 3.82
C ALA A 31 24.58 12.45 4.83
N HIS A 32 23.35 12.96 4.79
CA HIS A 32 22.90 14.00 5.71
C HIS A 32 22.86 13.53 7.17
N TRP A 33 22.56 12.25 7.43
CA TRP A 33 22.52 11.68 8.78
C TRP A 33 23.87 11.09 9.22
N GLY A 34 24.95 11.30 8.46
CA GLY A 34 26.30 10.93 8.83
C GLY A 34 26.66 9.46 8.57
N ALA A 35 26.07 8.84 7.58
CA ALA A 35 26.45 7.50 7.14
C ALA A 35 27.89 7.46 6.65
N LYS A 36 28.55 6.30 6.83
CA LYS A 36 29.90 6.08 6.33
C LYS A 36 29.87 5.57 4.90
N ALA A 37 30.89 5.92 4.12
CA ALA A 37 31.11 5.29 2.84
C ALA A 37 31.57 3.84 3.02
N LEU A 38 31.06 2.95 2.20
CA LEU A 38 31.47 1.55 2.13
C LEU A 38 32.83 1.42 1.41
N SER A 39 33.43 0.24 1.47
CA SER A 39 34.74 -0.05 0.85
C SER A 39 34.76 0.13 -0.68
N ASP A 40 33.61 0.05 -1.32
CA ASP A 40 33.40 0.27 -2.76
C ASP A 40 33.11 1.75 -3.12
N GLY A 41 33.12 2.65 -2.14
CA GLY A 41 32.85 4.07 -2.31
C GLY A 41 31.35 4.43 -2.33
N THR A 42 30.45 3.47 -2.22
CA THR A 42 29.01 3.74 -2.09
C THR A 42 28.65 4.15 -0.66
N MET A 43 27.51 4.85 -0.48
CA MET A 43 27.03 5.25 0.83
C MET A 43 26.29 4.09 1.52
N ASP A 44 26.55 3.87 2.81
CA ASP A 44 25.75 2.92 3.61
C ASP A 44 24.34 3.48 3.83
N VAL A 45 23.37 2.92 3.11
CA VAL A 45 21.96 3.34 3.17
C VAL A 45 21.14 2.56 4.21
N SER A 46 21.77 1.68 4.99
CA SER A 46 21.06 0.80 5.95
C SER A 46 20.25 1.58 6.98
N MET A 47 20.78 2.72 7.44
CA MET A 47 20.07 3.61 8.37
C MET A 47 18.79 4.20 7.76
N VAL A 48 18.79 4.52 6.47
CA VAL A 48 17.59 5.04 5.78
C VAL A 48 16.55 3.95 5.63
N VAL A 49 16.97 2.71 5.33
CA VAL A 49 16.07 1.56 5.29
C VAL A 49 15.40 1.32 6.65
N SER A 50 16.15 1.49 7.74
CA SER A 50 15.59 1.40 9.11
C SER A 50 14.57 2.49 9.38
N VAL A 51 14.79 3.71 8.92
CA VAL A 51 13.83 4.82 9.04
C VAL A 51 12.57 4.54 8.19
N ILE A 52 12.73 3.99 6.98
CA ILE A 52 11.59 3.57 6.16
C ILE A 52 10.75 2.49 6.87
N ALA A 53 11.40 1.54 7.54
CA ALA A 53 10.72 0.50 8.31
C ALA A 53 9.90 1.07 9.48
N ALA A 54 10.32 2.21 10.05
CA ALA A 54 9.59 2.90 11.13
C ALA A 54 8.19 3.40 10.69
N LEU A 55 7.99 3.68 9.41
CA LEU A 55 6.64 3.93 8.85
C LEU A 55 5.71 2.74 9.09
N GLY A 56 6.21 1.52 8.87
CA GLY A 56 5.46 0.29 9.14
C GLY A 56 5.13 0.12 10.61
N LEU A 57 6.06 0.45 11.50
CA LEU A 57 5.86 0.39 12.95
C LEU A 57 4.78 1.38 13.40
N GLY A 58 4.87 2.64 12.98
CA GLY A 58 3.87 3.66 13.30
C GLY A 58 2.47 3.27 12.83
N ARG A 59 2.38 2.70 11.62
CA ARG A 59 1.14 2.17 11.07
C ARG A 59 0.58 1.02 11.91
N LEU A 60 1.39 0.05 12.26
CA LEU A 60 0.97 -1.12 13.04
C LEU A 60 0.44 -0.72 14.42
N ILE A 61 1.10 0.23 15.10
CA ILE A 61 0.69 0.71 16.43
C ILE A 61 -0.65 1.45 16.36
N SER A 62 -0.89 2.26 15.31
CA SER A 62 -2.06 3.15 15.27
C SER A 62 -3.30 2.54 14.61
N LEU A 63 -3.15 1.53 13.75
CA LEU A 63 -4.27 0.88 13.05
C LEU A 63 -5.37 0.35 13.98
N PRO A 64 -5.08 -0.28 15.14
CA PRO A 64 -6.12 -0.75 16.05
C PRO A 64 -7.03 0.35 16.58
N PHE A 65 -6.55 1.59 16.61
CA PHE A 65 -7.26 2.74 17.15
C PHE A 65 -7.89 3.62 16.05
N SER A 66 -7.22 3.77 14.92
CA SER A 66 -7.62 4.68 13.84
C SER A 66 -8.98 4.30 13.24
N GLY A 67 -9.25 3.02 13.01
CA GLY A 67 -10.53 2.54 12.49
C GLY A 67 -11.71 2.82 13.41
N PRO A 68 -11.69 2.31 14.66
CA PRO A 68 -12.74 2.58 15.65
C PRO A 68 -12.92 4.08 15.93
N LEU A 69 -11.84 4.87 15.93
CA LEU A 69 -11.91 6.31 16.14
C LEU A 69 -12.60 7.01 14.96
N SER A 70 -12.26 6.63 13.72
CA SER A 70 -12.92 7.12 12.51
C SER A 70 -14.40 6.77 12.48
N ASP A 71 -14.79 5.56 12.89
CA ASP A 71 -16.18 5.13 12.97
C ASP A 71 -16.93 5.84 14.10
N LYS A 72 -16.29 6.13 15.23
CA LYS A 72 -16.92 6.75 16.42
C LYS A 72 -17.03 8.27 16.32
N PHE A 73 -15.98 8.94 15.88
CA PHE A 73 -15.88 10.41 15.90
C PHE A 73 -16.02 11.05 14.51
N GLY A 74 -16.14 10.23 13.48
CA GLY A 74 -16.35 10.65 12.10
C GLY A 74 -15.08 10.70 11.25
N ARG A 75 -15.28 10.57 9.95
CA ARG A 75 -14.21 10.48 8.94
C ARG A 75 -13.35 11.73 8.89
N ARG A 76 -13.97 12.90 9.03
CA ARG A 76 -13.27 14.19 8.99
C ARG A 76 -12.18 14.28 10.06
N LEU A 77 -12.48 13.90 11.31
CA LEU A 77 -11.50 13.94 12.40
C LEU A 77 -10.30 13.04 12.10
N SER A 78 -10.55 11.81 11.62
CA SER A 78 -9.51 10.88 11.21
C SER A 78 -8.65 11.49 10.10
N GLY A 79 -9.27 12.09 9.08
CA GLY A 79 -8.56 12.76 7.98
C GLY A 79 -7.67 13.90 8.45
N ILE A 80 -8.17 14.75 9.35
CA ILE A 80 -7.40 15.88 9.90
C ILE A 80 -6.18 15.39 10.68
N ILE A 81 -6.35 14.39 11.56
CA ILE A 81 -5.24 13.79 12.30
C ILE A 81 -4.18 13.24 11.30
N GLY A 82 -4.65 12.50 10.29
CA GLY A 82 -3.79 11.94 9.27
C GLY A 82 -2.99 13.01 8.51
N VAL A 83 -3.66 14.08 8.09
CA VAL A 83 -3.02 15.19 7.35
C VAL A 83 -1.99 15.93 8.21
N ILE A 84 -2.33 16.25 9.47
CA ILE A 84 -1.39 16.96 10.37
C ILE A 84 -0.15 16.10 10.61
N CYS A 85 -0.34 14.81 10.93
CA CYS A 85 0.77 13.88 11.12
C CYS A 85 1.61 13.73 9.84
N TYR A 86 0.98 13.74 8.67
CA TYR A 86 1.71 13.56 7.42
C TYR A 86 2.49 14.80 7.01
N ALA A 87 1.93 15.99 7.23
CA ALA A 87 2.66 17.24 7.09
C ALA A 87 3.87 17.30 8.04
N ALA A 88 3.68 16.89 9.30
CA ALA A 88 4.77 16.78 10.28
C ALA A 88 5.85 15.77 9.84
N TYR A 89 5.45 14.62 9.28
CA TYR A 89 6.38 13.64 8.71
C TYR A 89 7.23 14.25 7.59
N PHE A 90 6.61 14.87 6.58
CA PHE A 90 7.36 15.46 5.47
C PHE A 90 8.35 16.52 5.92
N MET A 91 7.90 17.45 6.77
CA MET A 91 8.77 18.52 7.30
C MET A 91 9.83 17.93 8.25
N GLY A 92 9.45 16.97 9.09
CA GLY A 92 10.36 16.31 10.00
C GLY A 92 11.49 15.57 9.29
N ILE A 93 11.22 14.81 8.23
CA ILE A 93 12.25 14.14 7.44
C ILE A 93 13.14 15.14 6.71
N ALA A 94 12.55 16.21 6.12
CA ALA A 94 13.31 17.24 5.40
C ALA A 94 14.37 17.93 6.28
N PHE A 95 14.09 18.12 7.55
CA PHE A 95 14.92 18.87 8.49
C PHE A 95 15.51 18.03 9.64
N ALA A 96 15.31 16.71 9.64
CA ALA A 96 15.87 15.84 10.67
C ALA A 96 17.40 15.94 10.74
N PRO A 97 18.00 16.35 11.88
CA PRO A 97 19.43 16.48 12.00
C PRO A 97 20.14 15.12 12.19
N SER A 98 19.40 14.07 12.46
CA SER A 98 19.95 12.74 12.72
C SER A 98 18.95 11.64 12.37
N MET A 99 19.44 10.40 12.20
CA MET A 99 18.64 9.22 12.01
C MET A 99 17.57 9.03 13.09
N GLY A 100 17.92 9.27 14.37
CA GLY A 100 16.98 9.09 15.49
C GLY A 100 15.77 10.01 15.42
N VAL A 101 15.98 11.27 15.04
CA VAL A 101 14.89 12.24 14.82
C VAL A 101 14.07 11.85 13.60
N ALA A 102 14.73 11.45 12.50
CA ALA A 102 14.05 10.97 11.30
C ALA A 102 13.20 9.72 11.60
N TYR A 103 13.70 8.80 12.41
CA TYR A 103 12.97 7.60 12.83
C TYR A 103 11.68 7.95 13.57
N ALA A 104 11.73 8.93 14.50
CA ALA A 104 10.54 9.40 15.21
C ALA A 104 9.51 10.02 14.25
N PHE A 105 9.93 10.86 13.29
CA PHE A 105 9.03 11.41 12.29
C PHE A 105 8.50 10.35 11.31
N ALA A 106 9.25 9.31 11.02
CA ALA A 106 8.75 8.18 10.24
C ALA A 106 7.65 7.40 10.98
N ILE A 107 7.75 7.23 12.31
CA ILE A 107 6.65 6.69 13.13
C ILE A 107 5.39 7.58 12.97
N VAL A 108 5.55 8.90 13.06
CA VAL A 108 4.44 9.85 12.85
C VAL A 108 3.85 9.71 11.44
N GLY A 109 4.68 9.50 10.41
CA GLY A 109 4.24 9.20 9.06
C GLY A 109 3.43 7.89 8.96
N GLY A 110 3.84 6.87 9.70
CA GLY A 110 3.09 5.61 9.81
C GLY A 110 1.72 5.78 10.49
N ILE A 111 1.65 6.58 11.54
CA ILE A 111 0.39 6.97 12.20
C ILE A 111 -0.50 7.70 11.20
N ALA A 112 0.04 8.66 10.45
CA ALA A 112 -0.67 9.37 9.41
C ALA A 112 -1.30 8.43 8.38
N ASN A 113 -0.53 7.44 7.90
CA ASN A 113 -1.02 6.43 6.95
C ASN A 113 -2.26 5.70 7.48
N SER A 114 -2.25 5.29 8.76
CA SER A 114 -3.38 4.59 9.38
C SER A 114 -4.64 5.45 9.43
N PHE A 115 -4.50 6.71 9.83
CA PHE A 115 -5.62 7.62 9.93
C PHE A 115 -6.16 8.04 8.55
N LEU A 116 -5.30 8.18 7.55
CA LEU A 116 -5.72 8.43 6.17
C LEU A 116 -6.42 7.21 5.57
N ASP A 117 -5.91 6.00 5.76
CA ASP A 117 -6.54 4.77 5.28
C ASP A 117 -7.97 4.62 5.83
N THR A 118 -8.16 4.91 7.12
CA THR A 118 -9.47 4.78 7.79
C THR A 118 -10.40 5.97 7.58
N CYS A 119 -9.91 7.04 6.97
CA CYS A 119 -10.71 8.18 6.50
C CYS A 119 -11.06 8.01 5.02
N VAL A 120 -10.06 7.94 4.15
CA VAL A 120 -10.22 8.13 2.70
C VAL A 120 -10.99 6.97 2.06
N SER A 121 -10.56 5.73 2.29
CA SER A 121 -11.22 4.56 1.70
C SER A 121 -12.69 4.45 2.09
N PRO A 122 -13.06 4.48 3.39
CA PRO A 122 -14.48 4.43 3.77
C PRO A 122 -15.28 5.61 3.24
N THR A 123 -14.74 6.84 3.29
CA THR A 123 -15.46 8.03 2.81
C THR A 123 -15.74 7.95 1.32
N CYS A 124 -14.76 7.53 0.50
CA CYS A 124 -14.97 7.36 -0.94
C CYS A 124 -16.04 6.28 -1.22
N MET A 125 -16.03 5.17 -0.48
CA MET A 125 -17.07 4.14 -0.60
C MET A 125 -18.46 4.63 -0.15
N GLU A 126 -18.52 5.52 0.83
CA GLU A 126 -19.75 6.12 1.34
C GLU A 126 -20.31 7.21 0.40
N ILE A 127 -19.44 7.92 -0.32
CA ILE A 127 -19.85 8.92 -1.34
C ILE A 127 -20.40 8.22 -2.60
N TYR A 128 -19.75 7.15 -3.04
CA TYR A 128 -20.09 6.46 -4.29
C TYR A 128 -20.79 5.12 -4.03
N VAL A 129 -21.94 5.17 -3.36
CA VAL A 129 -22.71 3.99 -2.93
C VAL A 129 -23.06 2.99 -4.05
N ASN A 130 -23.20 3.48 -5.29
CA ASN A 130 -23.50 2.62 -6.44
C ASN A 130 -22.27 1.84 -6.95
N ASN A 131 -21.05 2.31 -6.65
CA ASN A 131 -19.80 1.72 -7.11
C ASN A 131 -18.68 1.87 -6.05
N PRO A 132 -18.89 1.38 -4.82
CA PRO A 132 -17.97 1.63 -3.70
C PRO A 132 -16.57 1.04 -3.95
N SER A 133 -16.51 -0.14 -4.53
CA SER A 133 -15.23 -0.79 -4.82
C SER A 133 -14.43 -0.06 -5.89
N VAL A 134 -15.11 0.50 -6.90
CA VAL A 134 -14.44 1.34 -7.92
C VAL A 134 -13.89 2.60 -7.27
N ALA A 135 -14.67 3.27 -6.41
CA ALA A 135 -14.21 4.44 -5.67
C ALA A 135 -12.98 4.13 -4.81
N ASN A 136 -12.96 2.96 -4.15
CA ASN A 136 -11.81 2.52 -3.38
C ASN A 136 -10.58 2.19 -4.26
N LEU A 137 -10.77 1.61 -5.45
CA LEU A 137 -9.69 1.39 -6.42
C LEU A 137 -9.03 2.70 -6.87
N PHE A 138 -9.79 3.78 -6.99
CA PHE A 138 -9.25 5.09 -7.36
C PHE A 138 -8.32 5.69 -6.30
N THR A 139 -8.39 5.27 -5.05
CA THR A 139 -7.37 5.63 -4.04
C THR A 139 -6.00 5.09 -4.46
N LYS A 140 -5.92 3.81 -4.84
CA LYS A 140 -4.68 3.20 -5.35
C LYS A 140 -4.22 3.82 -6.66
N PHE A 141 -5.16 4.16 -7.54
CA PHE A 141 -4.86 4.86 -8.80
C PHE A 141 -4.15 6.19 -8.55
N SER A 142 -4.66 7.00 -7.61
CA SER A 142 -4.04 8.28 -7.23
C SER A 142 -2.61 8.11 -6.70
N MET A 143 -2.39 7.09 -5.86
CA MET A 143 -1.04 6.73 -5.40
C MET A 143 -0.12 6.33 -6.56
N CYS A 144 -0.61 5.50 -7.49
CA CYS A 144 0.19 5.04 -8.62
C CYS A 144 0.60 6.20 -9.53
N ILE A 145 -0.29 7.17 -9.78
CA ILE A 145 0.04 8.37 -10.56
C ILE A 145 1.20 9.12 -9.92
N SER A 146 1.14 9.38 -8.62
CA SER A 146 2.20 10.13 -7.93
C SER A 146 3.52 9.36 -7.90
N GLN A 147 3.48 8.06 -7.70
CA GLN A 147 4.66 7.20 -7.74
C GLN A 147 5.29 7.15 -9.13
N PHE A 148 4.47 7.17 -10.18
CA PHE A 148 4.95 7.27 -11.57
C PHE A 148 5.58 8.64 -11.86
N LEU A 149 4.99 9.72 -11.35
CA LEU A 149 5.51 11.10 -11.57
C LEU A 149 6.73 11.42 -10.72
N LEU A 150 6.93 10.76 -9.59
CA LEU A 150 7.99 11.07 -8.63
C LEU A 150 9.40 11.07 -9.24
N PRO A 151 9.85 10.10 -10.07
CA PRO A 151 11.16 10.15 -10.71
C PRO A 151 11.34 11.37 -11.61
N PHE A 152 10.29 11.82 -12.30
CA PHE A 152 10.34 13.04 -13.13
C PHE A 152 10.45 14.29 -12.29
N LEU A 153 9.75 14.36 -11.14
CA LEU A 153 9.89 15.46 -10.18
C LEU A 153 11.30 15.51 -9.60
N ILE A 154 11.89 14.36 -9.27
CA ILE A 154 13.28 14.25 -8.80
C ILE A 154 14.24 14.72 -9.88
N GLY A 155 14.08 14.29 -11.12
CA GLY A 155 14.88 14.74 -12.26
C GLY A 155 14.78 16.24 -12.50
N PHE A 156 13.61 16.84 -12.38
CA PHE A 156 13.40 18.29 -12.48
C PHE A 156 14.11 19.04 -11.36
N VAL A 157 13.98 18.60 -10.11
CA VAL A 157 14.65 19.21 -8.94
C VAL A 157 16.17 19.15 -9.10
N ALA A 158 16.71 18.03 -9.57
CA ALA A 158 18.13 17.86 -9.83
C ALA A 158 18.61 18.77 -10.97
N ALA A 159 17.89 18.85 -12.09
CA ALA A 159 18.22 19.73 -13.23
C ALA A 159 18.17 21.22 -12.87
N ALA A 160 17.28 21.59 -11.94
CA ALA A 160 17.19 22.96 -11.42
C ALA A 160 18.20 23.29 -10.31
N ASN A 161 19.10 22.36 -9.98
CA ASN A 161 20.07 22.49 -8.86
C ASN A 161 19.39 22.79 -7.50
N MET A 162 18.18 22.30 -7.29
CA MET A 162 17.45 22.47 -6.05
C MET A 162 17.77 21.32 -5.07
N SER A 163 17.63 21.60 -3.78
CA SER A 163 17.84 20.60 -2.74
C SER A 163 16.82 19.45 -2.82
N TYR A 164 17.23 18.22 -2.50
CA TYR A 164 16.34 17.09 -2.34
C TYR A 164 15.18 17.36 -1.36
N ARG A 165 15.38 18.27 -0.39
CA ARG A 165 14.36 18.70 0.57
C ARG A 165 13.15 19.36 -0.09
N THR A 166 13.31 19.90 -1.28
CA THR A 166 12.26 20.65 -1.99
C THR A 166 10.99 19.82 -2.16
N ILE A 167 11.10 18.55 -2.57
CA ILE A 167 9.93 17.70 -2.77
C ILE A 167 9.25 17.39 -1.43
N PHE A 168 10.00 17.17 -0.34
CA PHE A 168 9.42 16.98 0.99
C PHE A 168 8.67 18.23 1.46
N ILE A 169 9.24 19.41 1.29
CA ILE A 169 8.62 20.68 1.70
C ILE A 169 7.36 20.95 0.88
N VAL A 170 7.42 20.77 -0.43
CA VAL A 170 6.26 20.98 -1.32
C VAL A 170 5.15 19.98 -1.01
N ALA A 171 5.46 18.70 -0.81
CA ALA A 171 4.48 17.69 -0.45
C ALA A 171 3.87 17.95 0.94
N GLY A 172 4.68 18.37 1.92
CA GLY A 172 4.22 18.76 3.25
C GLY A 172 3.31 19.99 3.23
N ALA A 173 3.64 21.00 2.44
CA ALA A 173 2.78 22.17 2.25
C ALA A 173 1.49 21.82 1.52
N ALA A 174 1.56 21.01 0.46
CA ALA A 174 0.41 20.61 -0.33
C ALA A 174 -0.61 19.81 0.51
N ILE A 175 -0.14 18.82 1.31
CA ILE A 175 -1.05 18.05 2.15
C ILE A 175 -1.62 18.88 3.30
N PHE A 176 -0.87 19.85 3.81
CA PHE A 176 -1.37 20.78 4.84
C PHE A 176 -2.49 21.68 4.28
N ILE A 177 -2.30 22.22 3.07
CA ILE A 177 -3.32 23.03 2.38
C ILE A 177 -4.57 22.17 2.09
N ASP A 178 -4.37 20.93 1.61
CA ASP A 178 -5.47 19.98 1.39
C ASP A 178 -6.23 19.68 2.69
N GLY A 179 -5.52 19.58 3.81
CA GLY A 179 -6.12 19.44 5.14
C GLY A 179 -7.00 20.62 5.54
N ILE A 180 -6.59 21.85 5.21
CA ILE A 180 -7.43 23.04 5.42
C ILE A 180 -8.71 22.94 4.59
N LEU A 181 -8.61 22.49 3.33
CA LEU A 181 -9.80 22.27 2.49
C LEU A 181 -10.72 21.20 3.09
N ILE A 182 -10.19 20.10 3.58
CA ILE A 182 -10.93 18.99 4.22
C ILE A 182 -11.71 19.49 5.46
N LEU A 183 -11.22 20.49 6.19
CA LEU A 183 -11.94 21.08 7.32
C LEU A 183 -13.30 21.66 6.92
N PHE A 184 -13.39 22.27 5.75
CA PHE A 184 -14.59 22.99 5.30
C PHE A 184 -15.48 22.18 4.35
N LEU A 185 -14.95 21.08 3.75
CA LEU A 185 -15.69 20.27 2.79
C LEU A 185 -16.76 19.41 3.50
N PRO A 186 -17.92 19.17 2.85
CA PRO A 186 -18.96 18.31 3.39
C PRO A 186 -18.51 16.85 3.37
N PHE A 187 -18.72 16.13 4.45
CA PHE A 187 -18.54 14.67 4.53
C PHE A 187 -19.91 13.98 4.52
N PRO A 188 -19.97 12.69 4.14
CA PRO A 188 -21.19 11.91 4.26
C PRO A 188 -21.75 11.99 5.69
N GLU A 189 -23.04 12.23 5.79
CA GLU A 189 -23.71 12.25 7.09
C GLU A 189 -23.64 10.85 7.71
N ARG A 190 -23.26 10.83 8.98
CA ARG A 190 -23.31 9.60 9.76
C ARG A 190 -24.78 9.30 10.02
N ASN A 191 -25.23 8.09 9.70
CA ASN A 191 -26.54 7.61 10.13
C ASN A 191 -26.55 7.46 11.67
N THR A 192 -26.69 8.59 12.37
CA THR A 192 -26.88 8.65 13.83
C THR A 192 -28.35 8.41 14.23
N ALA A 193 -29.20 8.03 13.29
CA ALA A 193 -30.59 7.70 13.53
C ALA A 193 -30.71 6.37 14.30
N GLY A 194 -30.64 6.47 15.58
CA GLY A 194 -30.77 5.40 16.55
C GLY A 194 -29.51 5.31 17.41
N THR A 195 -29.71 5.29 18.71
CA THR A 195 -28.73 4.83 19.69
C THR A 195 -28.21 3.45 19.23
N VAL A 196 -27.11 3.47 18.47
CA VAL A 196 -26.48 2.23 18.02
C VAL A 196 -26.12 1.48 19.30
N LYS A 197 -26.94 0.47 19.64
CA LYS A 197 -26.52 -0.57 20.56
C LYS A 197 -25.14 -0.96 20.05
N LYS A 198 -24.11 -0.89 20.89
CA LYS A 198 -22.78 -1.43 20.59
C LYS A 198 -22.93 -2.90 20.30
N GLU A 199 -23.34 -3.24 19.09
CA GLU A 199 -23.25 -4.63 18.65
C GLU A 199 -21.77 -4.95 18.66
N LYS A 200 -21.42 -5.96 19.48
CA LYS A 200 -20.06 -6.49 19.49
C LYS A 200 -19.72 -6.86 18.06
N LEU A 201 -18.59 -6.42 17.57
CA LEU A 201 -18.11 -6.77 16.24
C LEU A 201 -18.08 -8.30 16.12
N LYS A 202 -19.02 -8.88 15.42
CA LYS A 202 -19.07 -10.33 15.20
C LYS A 202 -18.21 -10.64 13.99
N ILE A 203 -16.99 -11.12 14.24
CA ILE A 203 -16.11 -11.59 13.17
C ILE A 203 -16.54 -13.02 12.83
N THR A 204 -17.26 -13.17 11.73
CA THR A 204 -17.63 -14.49 11.19
C THR A 204 -16.41 -15.13 10.50
N PRO A 205 -16.38 -16.46 10.30
CA PRO A 205 -15.31 -17.13 9.56
C PRO A 205 -15.07 -16.54 8.16
N ALA A 206 -16.14 -16.16 7.45
CA ALA A 206 -16.01 -15.53 6.13
C ALA A 206 -15.43 -14.12 6.22
N ALA A 207 -15.82 -13.32 7.22
CA ALA A 207 -15.23 -12.01 7.48
C ALA A 207 -13.74 -12.13 7.83
N LEU A 208 -13.35 -13.11 8.67
CA LEU A 208 -11.96 -13.37 9.00
C LEU A 208 -11.15 -13.77 7.76
N ALA A 209 -11.70 -14.63 6.91
CA ALA A 209 -11.05 -15.00 5.66
C ALA A 209 -10.87 -13.79 4.73
N ALA A 210 -11.87 -12.89 4.63
CA ALA A 210 -11.77 -11.65 3.87
C ALA A 210 -10.66 -10.72 4.41
N ILE A 211 -10.53 -10.59 5.73
CA ILE A 211 -9.43 -9.85 6.38
C ILE A 211 -8.07 -10.48 6.04
N LEU A 212 -7.96 -11.80 6.09
CA LEU A 212 -6.71 -12.52 5.80
C LEU A 212 -6.31 -12.46 4.31
N ILE A 213 -7.24 -12.17 3.39
CA ILE A 213 -6.88 -11.83 2.00
C ILE A 213 -5.97 -10.58 1.98
N GLY A 214 -6.14 -9.64 2.91
CA GLY A 214 -5.22 -8.51 3.07
C GLY A 214 -3.79 -8.93 3.39
N PHE A 215 -3.60 -9.97 4.20
CA PHE A 215 -2.29 -10.57 4.47
C PHE A 215 -1.69 -11.19 3.21
N THR A 216 -2.43 -12.05 2.52
CA THR A 216 -1.90 -12.79 1.37
C THR A 216 -1.64 -11.91 0.16
N SER A 217 -2.54 -10.95 -0.13
CA SER A 217 -2.34 -10.01 -1.23
C SER A 217 -1.13 -9.10 -1.00
N SER A 218 -0.97 -8.58 0.22
CA SER A 218 0.21 -7.78 0.56
C SER A 218 1.50 -8.57 0.47
N SER A 219 1.51 -9.81 0.93
CA SER A 219 2.65 -10.71 0.80
C SER A 219 3.06 -10.90 -0.65
N THR A 220 2.08 -11.16 -1.54
CA THR A 220 2.34 -11.44 -2.95
C THR A 220 3.07 -10.29 -3.64
N PHE A 221 2.53 -9.06 -3.54
CA PHE A 221 3.17 -7.94 -4.22
C PHE A 221 4.41 -7.41 -3.52
N MET A 222 4.50 -7.50 -2.19
CA MET A 222 5.67 -7.06 -1.44
C MET A 222 6.88 -7.98 -1.65
N LEU A 223 6.68 -9.30 -1.68
CA LEU A 223 7.75 -10.24 -2.03
C LEU A 223 8.27 -9.96 -3.43
N TRP A 224 7.38 -9.75 -4.40
CA TRP A 224 7.80 -9.41 -5.76
C TRP A 224 8.57 -8.11 -5.81
N LEU A 225 8.02 -7.02 -5.23
CA LEU A 225 8.63 -5.71 -5.23
C LEU A 225 10.04 -5.69 -4.63
N ASN A 226 10.27 -6.47 -3.58
CA ASN A 226 11.52 -6.43 -2.84
C ASN A 226 12.55 -7.46 -3.32
N CYS A 227 12.14 -8.47 -4.13
CA CYS A 227 13.00 -9.59 -4.49
C CYS A 227 13.13 -9.79 -6.02
N ASN A 228 12.47 -8.96 -6.85
CA ASN A 228 12.45 -9.15 -8.30
C ASN A 228 13.81 -8.85 -8.97
N GLN A 229 14.59 -7.91 -8.43
CA GLN A 229 15.87 -7.53 -9.03
C GLN A 229 16.91 -8.64 -8.88
N GLU A 230 16.95 -9.30 -7.73
CA GLU A 230 17.82 -10.45 -7.48
C GLU A 230 17.46 -11.61 -8.42
N LEU A 231 16.17 -11.83 -8.68
CA LEU A 231 15.70 -12.80 -9.67
C LEU A 231 16.14 -12.40 -11.09
N GLY A 232 16.00 -11.13 -11.45
CA GLY A 232 16.45 -10.59 -12.72
C GLY A 232 17.95 -10.79 -12.94
N LYS A 233 18.76 -10.53 -11.92
CA LYS A 233 20.22 -10.80 -11.95
C LYS A 233 20.51 -12.29 -12.12
N LEU A 234 19.81 -13.16 -11.36
CA LEU A 234 19.97 -14.60 -11.45
C LEU A 234 19.69 -15.13 -12.87
N TYR A 235 18.72 -14.55 -13.57
CA TYR A 235 18.34 -14.94 -14.93
C TYR A 235 19.04 -14.11 -16.02
N ASN A 236 20.14 -13.43 -15.67
CA ASN A 236 20.98 -12.63 -16.58
C ASN A 236 20.23 -11.50 -17.33
N LEU A 237 19.28 -10.88 -16.67
CA LEU A 237 18.64 -9.67 -17.20
C LEU A 237 19.63 -8.50 -17.15
N SER A 238 19.91 -7.88 -18.28
CA SER A 238 20.88 -6.78 -18.40
C SER A 238 20.57 -5.58 -17.51
N ASP A 239 19.29 -5.27 -17.32
CA ASP A 239 18.82 -4.18 -16.46
C ASP A 239 17.63 -4.66 -15.61
N PRO A 240 17.87 -5.22 -14.42
CA PRO A 240 16.83 -5.69 -13.51
C PRO A 240 15.85 -4.59 -13.05
N SER A 241 16.24 -3.32 -13.09
CA SER A 241 15.36 -2.21 -12.69
C SER A 241 14.13 -2.07 -13.60
N LYS A 242 14.23 -2.54 -14.85
CA LYS A 242 13.10 -2.54 -15.79
C LYS A 242 11.91 -3.37 -15.31
N ILE A 243 12.13 -4.38 -14.49
CA ILE A 243 11.04 -5.19 -13.92
C ILE A 243 10.06 -4.29 -13.15
N GLN A 244 10.58 -3.30 -12.43
CA GLN A 244 9.77 -2.33 -11.68
C GLN A 244 8.90 -1.45 -12.60
N SER A 245 9.42 -1.05 -13.76
CA SER A 245 8.64 -0.28 -14.74
C SER A 245 7.50 -1.10 -15.33
N PHE A 246 7.76 -2.35 -15.69
CA PHE A 246 6.72 -3.27 -16.17
C PHE A 246 5.66 -3.54 -15.09
N TYR A 247 6.08 -3.71 -13.84
CA TYR A 247 5.18 -3.85 -12.69
C TYR A 247 4.26 -2.62 -12.52
N ALA A 248 4.81 -1.42 -12.61
CA ALA A 248 4.03 -0.19 -12.49
C ALA A 248 2.98 -0.07 -13.60
N VAL A 249 3.36 -0.35 -14.85
CA VAL A 249 2.43 -0.36 -15.99
C VAL A 249 1.34 -1.42 -15.80
N GLY A 250 1.70 -2.62 -15.34
CA GLY A 250 0.75 -3.68 -15.04
C GLY A 250 -0.25 -3.27 -13.97
N THR A 251 0.22 -2.67 -12.86
CA THR A 251 -0.64 -2.18 -11.78
C THR A 251 -1.63 -1.12 -12.27
N PHE A 252 -1.16 -0.20 -13.08
CA PHE A 252 -1.98 0.86 -13.65
C PHE A 252 -3.07 0.30 -14.56
N ALA A 253 -2.70 -0.58 -15.48
CA ALA A 253 -3.63 -1.25 -16.37
C ALA A 253 -4.70 -2.04 -15.61
N ALA A 254 -4.31 -2.76 -14.55
CA ALA A 254 -5.23 -3.55 -13.75
C ALA A 254 -6.30 -2.72 -13.05
N ILE A 255 -5.93 -1.57 -12.49
CA ILE A 255 -6.90 -0.69 -11.81
C ILE A 255 -7.98 -0.23 -12.79
N LEU A 256 -7.58 0.16 -14.01
CA LEU A 256 -8.51 0.56 -15.05
C LEU A 256 -9.39 -0.61 -15.49
N CYS A 257 -8.79 -1.76 -15.80
CA CYS A 257 -9.52 -2.97 -16.21
C CYS A 257 -10.50 -3.42 -15.11
N SER A 258 -10.05 -3.52 -13.86
CA SER A 258 -10.90 -3.92 -12.73
C SER A 258 -12.08 -2.97 -12.54
N SER A 259 -11.85 -1.65 -12.67
CA SER A 259 -12.91 -0.64 -12.57
C SER A 259 -13.97 -0.84 -13.65
N VAL A 260 -13.55 -1.14 -14.88
CA VAL A 260 -14.47 -1.43 -16.00
C VAL A 260 -15.22 -2.74 -15.77
N PHE A 261 -14.53 -3.79 -15.33
CA PHE A 261 -15.15 -5.10 -15.09
C PHE A 261 -16.20 -5.04 -13.99
N ILE A 262 -15.90 -4.35 -12.89
CA ILE A 262 -16.84 -4.16 -11.77
C ILE A 262 -18.07 -3.36 -12.24
N LYS A 263 -17.88 -2.29 -13.00
CA LYS A 263 -18.99 -1.52 -13.57
C LYS A 263 -19.86 -2.35 -14.53
N LYS A 264 -19.29 -3.35 -15.20
CA LYS A 264 -20.02 -4.31 -16.06
C LYS A 264 -20.66 -5.46 -15.29
N GLY A 265 -20.61 -5.45 -13.95
CA GLY A 265 -21.28 -6.41 -13.09
C GLY A 265 -20.41 -7.59 -12.62
N LEU A 266 -19.10 -7.57 -12.87
CA LEU A 266 -18.20 -8.57 -12.29
C LEU A 266 -18.07 -8.29 -10.79
N LYS A 267 -18.42 -9.26 -9.94
CA LYS A 267 -18.30 -9.13 -8.48
C LYS A 267 -16.82 -9.13 -8.07
N GLU A 268 -16.48 -8.30 -7.08
CA GLU A 268 -15.12 -8.10 -6.56
C GLU A 268 -14.49 -9.42 -6.12
N ILE A 269 -15.27 -10.30 -5.50
CA ILE A 269 -14.79 -11.61 -5.04
C ILE A 269 -14.28 -12.49 -6.19
N ASN A 270 -14.81 -12.34 -7.39
CA ASN A 270 -14.30 -13.08 -8.55
C ASN A 270 -12.92 -12.55 -8.96
N ILE A 271 -12.68 -11.23 -8.87
CA ILE A 271 -11.37 -10.64 -9.12
C ILE A 271 -10.37 -11.13 -8.06
N LEU A 272 -10.79 -11.18 -6.78
CA LEU A 272 -9.99 -11.71 -5.68
C LEU A 272 -9.63 -13.20 -5.82
N ILE A 273 -10.29 -13.95 -6.70
CA ILE A 273 -9.93 -15.33 -7.06
C ILE A 273 -9.07 -15.35 -8.33
N ILE A 274 -9.51 -14.67 -9.40
CA ILE A 274 -8.89 -14.73 -10.73
C ILE A 274 -7.49 -14.10 -10.70
N TYR A 275 -7.33 -12.94 -10.07
CA TYR A 275 -6.05 -12.23 -10.05
C TYR A 275 -4.96 -12.99 -9.28
N PRO A 276 -5.19 -13.47 -8.05
CA PRO A 276 -4.19 -14.33 -7.40
C PRO A 276 -3.92 -15.63 -8.16
N LEU A 277 -4.90 -16.21 -8.86
CA LEU A 277 -4.68 -17.38 -9.70
C LEU A 277 -3.73 -17.07 -10.87
N ILE A 278 -3.91 -15.93 -11.57
CA ILE A 278 -3.01 -15.47 -12.61
C ILE A 278 -1.60 -15.23 -12.04
N SER A 279 -1.51 -14.60 -10.86
CA SER A 279 -0.24 -14.37 -10.16
C SER A 279 0.46 -15.68 -9.80
N PHE A 280 -0.29 -16.65 -9.29
CA PHE A 280 0.24 -17.98 -8.94
C PHE A 280 0.83 -18.69 -10.15
N ILE A 281 0.10 -18.70 -11.28
CA ILE A 281 0.57 -19.28 -12.54
C ILE A 281 1.84 -18.57 -13.01
N MET A 282 1.85 -17.23 -12.98
CA MET A 282 3.01 -16.44 -13.43
C MET A 282 4.24 -16.67 -12.56
N LEU A 283 4.08 -16.75 -11.23
CA LEU A 283 5.17 -17.09 -10.32
C LEU A 283 5.73 -18.48 -10.63
N GLY A 284 4.85 -19.45 -10.94
CA GLY A 284 5.27 -20.78 -11.39
C GLY A 284 6.06 -20.73 -12.70
N LEU A 285 5.60 -19.95 -13.68
CA LEU A 285 6.33 -19.75 -14.94
C LEU A 285 7.71 -19.12 -14.69
N CYS A 286 7.80 -18.11 -13.82
CA CYS A 286 9.08 -17.53 -13.41
C CYS A 286 10.00 -18.55 -12.72
N TYR A 287 9.44 -19.51 -11.99
CA TYR A 287 10.23 -20.57 -11.34
C TYR A 287 10.81 -21.59 -12.32
N PHE A 288 10.02 -22.01 -13.33
CA PHE A 288 10.42 -23.04 -14.29
C PHE A 288 11.16 -22.48 -15.50
N ILE A 289 10.76 -21.30 -16.00
CA ILE A 289 11.37 -20.66 -17.16
C ILE A 289 12.43 -19.65 -16.71
N GLN A 290 13.70 -20.06 -16.78
CA GLN A 290 14.82 -19.29 -16.23
C GLN A 290 15.49 -18.46 -17.33
N ASN A 291 14.81 -17.43 -17.82
CA ASN A 291 15.36 -16.51 -18.80
C ASN A 291 15.02 -15.03 -18.47
N PRO A 292 15.76 -14.06 -19.05
CA PRO A 292 15.55 -12.64 -18.77
C PRO A 292 14.14 -12.15 -19.10
N THR A 293 13.56 -12.63 -20.20
CA THR A 293 12.26 -12.15 -20.69
C THR A 293 11.12 -12.47 -19.73
N ILE A 294 11.17 -13.65 -19.07
CA ILE A 294 10.13 -14.04 -18.12
C ILE A 294 10.07 -13.10 -16.91
N CYS A 295 11.21 -12.49 -16.52
CA CYS A 295 11.24 -11.52 -15.43
C CYS A 295 10.46 -10.24 -15.78
N LEU A 296 10.56 -9.77 -17.02
CA LEU A 296 9.83 -8.59 -17.50
C LEU A 296 8.33 -8.88 -17.62
N ILE A 297 7.98 -10.02 -18.21
CA ILE A 297 6.58 -10.50 -18.29
C ILE A 297 6.03 -10.68 -16.87
N GLY A 298 6.80 -11.29 -15.97
CA GLY A 298 6.47 -11.46 -14.57
C GLY A 298 6.23 -10.12 -13.87
N GLY A 299 7.07 -9.12 -14.15
CA GLY A 299 6.88 -7.76 -13.67
C GLY A 299 5.51 -7.23 -14.02
N PHE A 300 5.16 -7.25 -15.30
CA PHE A 300 3.85 -6.78 -15.77
C PHE A 300 2.69 -7.59 -15.17
N VAL A 301 2.75 -8.93 -15.25
CA VAL A 301 1.64 -9.79 -14.81
C VAL A 301 1.44 -9.74 -13.30
N ILE A 302 2.50 -9.72 -12.50
CA ILE A 302 2.38 -9.58 -11.03
C ILE A 302 1.95 -8.16 -10.66
N GLY A 303 2.41 -7.15 -11.39
CA GLY A 303 1.91 -5.79 -11.25
C GLY A 303 0.39 -5.74 -11.51
N PHE A 304 -0.05 -6.37 -12.58
CA PHE A 304 -1.47 -6.44 -12.95
C PHE A 304 -2.29 -7.24 -11.94
N ALA A 305 -1.91 -8.49 -11.70
CA ALA A 305 -2.76 -9.45 -10.98
C ALA A 305 -2.40 -9.59 -9.48
N GLY A 306 -1.18 -9.22 -9.07
CA GLY A 306 -0.78 -9.26 -7.66
C GLY A 306 -1.01 -7.94 -6.92
N ALA A 307 -0.81 -6.80 -7.61
CA ALA A 307 -0.86 -5.47 -6.99
C ALA A 307 -2.01 -4.58 -7.48
N GLY A 308 -2.61 -4.90 -8.60
CA GLY A 308 -3.58 -4.05 -9.31
C GLY A 308 -4.90 -3.80 -8.59
N GLY A 309 -4.85 -3.35 -7.33
CA GLY A 309 -6.01 -3.03 -6.53
C GLY A 309 -6.55 -4.21 -5.70
N VAL A 310 -5.88 -5.36 -5.68
CA VAL A 310 -6.33 -6.55 -4.94
C VAL A 310 -6.54 -6.25 -3.45
N LEU A 311 -5.61 -5.51 -2.83
CA LEU A 311 -5.74 -5.10 -1.44
C LEU A 311 -6.95 -4.17 -1.22
N GLN A 312 -7.21 -3.24 -2.13
CA GLN A 312 -8.37 -2.35 -2.06
C GLN A 312 -9.68 -3.11 -2.23
N LEU A 313 -9.71 -4.13 -3.08
CA LEU A 313 -10.87 -5.00 -3.24
C LEU A 313 -11.07 -5.89 -2.00
N ALA A 314 -10.00 -6.34 -1.35
CA ALA A 314 -10.10 -7.03 -0.06
C ALA A 314 -10.71 -6.12 1.01
N VAL A 315 -10.32 -4.83 1.06
CA VAL A 315 -10.93 -3.83 1.95
C VAL A 315 -12.42 -3.66 1.63
N SER A 316 -12.77 -3.48 0.36
CA SER A 316 -14.17 -3.28 -0.06
C SER A 316 -15.02 -4.52 0.26
N THR A 317 -14.51 -5.72 -0.01
CA THR A 317 -15.20 -6.98 0.30
C THR A 317 -15.37 -7.17 1.80
N THR A 318 -14.34 -6.83 2.60
CA THR A 318 -14.44 -6.90 4.06
C THR A 318 -15.45 -5.89 4.61
N ALA A 319 -15.49 -4.68 4.04
CA ALA A 319 -16.44 -3.63 4.46
C ALA A 319 -17.91 -4.03 4.30
N GLU A 320 -18.22 -4.98 3.41
CA GLU A 320 -19.59 -5.51 3.27
C GLU A 320 -20.05 -6.34 4.48
N PHE A 321 -19.11 -6.99 5.19
CA PHE A 321 -19.41 -7.70 6.44
C PHE A 321 -19.59 -6.73 7.63
N PHE A 322 -19.17 -5.48 7.49
CA PHE A 322 -19.20 -4.47 8.55
C PHE A 322 -19.75 -3.14 8.04
N PRO A 323 -21.02 -3.09 7.55
CA PRO A 323 -21.57 -1.91 6.86
C PRO A 323 -21.55 -0.65 7.72
N GLU A 324 -21.77 -0.78 9.04
CA GLU A 324 -21.78 0.32 10.01
C GLU A 324 -20.35 0.71 10.49
N ASN A 325 -19.36 -0.14 10.27
CA ASN A 325 -18.00 0.00 10.82
C ASN A 325 -16.93 -0.16 9.71
N LYS A 326 -17.11 0.52 8.58
CA LYS A 326 -16.20 0.42 7.42
C LYS A 326 -14.76 0.86 7.74
N GLY A 327 -14.58 1.84 8.64
CA GLY A 327 -13.26 2.27 9.10
C GLY A 327 -12.56 1.15 9.88
N THR A 328 -13.29 0.47 10.77
CA THR A 328 -12.77 -0.70 11.50
C THR A 328 -12.45 -1.86 10.55
N ALA A 329 -13.31 -2.12 9.57
CA ALA A 329 -13.05 -3.14 8.53
C ALA A 329 -11.76 -2.84 7.76
N THR A 330 -11.60 -1.59 7.31
CA THR A 330 -10.36 -1.13 6.65
C THR A 330 -9.14 -1.34 7.54
N SER A 331 -9.24 -0.94 8.80
CA SER A 331 -8.18 -1.10 9.80
C SER A 331 -7.76 -2.57 9.98
N LEU A 332 -8.72 -3.50 10.09
CA LEU A 332 -8.45 -4.93 10.24
C LEU A 332 -7.69 -5.51 9.04
N VAL A 333 -8.09 -5.17 7.82
CA VAL A 333 -7.39 -5.60 6.60
C VAL A 333 -5.98 -5.00 6.54
N MET A 334 -5.82 -3.73 6.94
CA MET A 334 -4.52 -3.07 6.94
C MET A 334 -3.60 -3.57 8.04
N ILE A 335 -4.13 -4.03 9.19
CA ILE A 335 -3.36 -4.73 10.21
C ILE A 335 -2.81 -6.05 9.64
N ALA A 336 -3.67 -6.85 9.00
CA ALA A 336 -3.26 -8.09 8.35
C ALA A 336 -2.17 -7.84 7.29
N SER A 337 -2.34 -6.80 6.47
CA SER A 337 -1.34 -6.34 5.50
C SER A 337 -0.02 -5.94 6.15
N SER A 338 -0.06 -5.20 7.26
CA SER A 338 1.14 -4.73 7.96
C SER A 338 1.89 -5.88 8.63
N ILE A 339 1.18 -6.84 9.21
CA ILE A 339 1.76 -8.07 9.76
C ILE A 339 2.44 -8.87 8.64
N ALA A 340 1.80 -8.99 7.47
CA ALA A 340 2.39 -9.64 6.31
C ALA A 340 3.71 -8.99 5.89
N ASN A 341 3.71 -7.68 5.76
CA ASN A 341 4.89 -6.93 5.36
C ASN A 341 6.07 -7.19 6.31
N TYR A 342 5.80 -7.21 7.61
CA TYR A 342 6.84 -7.48 8.60
C TYR A 342 7.29 -8.94 8.58
N THR A 343 6.38 -9.88 8.70
CA THR A 343 6.70 -11.31 8.89
C THR A 343 7.25 -11.95 7.61
N ILE A 344 6.59 -11.70 6.48
CA ILE A 344 6.94 -12.33 5.20
C ILE A 344 8.23 -11.74 4.62
N LEU A 345 8.44 -10.43 4.74
CA LEU A 345 9.70 -9.83 4.29
C LEU A 345 10.87 -10.22 5.20
N SER A 346 10.64 -10.37 6.52
CA SER A 346 11.66 -10.91 7.44
C SER A 346 12.04 -12.34 7.06
N LEU A 347 11.06 -13.18 6.72
CA LEU A 347 11.29 -14.54 6.23
C LEU A 347 12.05 -14.54 4.90
N ALA A 348 11.68 -13.65 3.97
CA ALA A 348 12.43 -13.49 2.72
C ALA A 348 13.88 -13.06 2.95
N GLY A 349 14.11 -12.13 3.89
CA GLY A 349 15.46 -11.73 4.30
C GLY A 349 16.27 -12.88 4.89
N TYR A 350 15.65 -13.72 5.73
CA TYR A 350 16.30 -14.94 6.24
C TYR A 350 16.64 -15.91 5.11
N ILE A 351 15.70 -16.17 4.18
CA ILE A 351 15.93 -17.01 3.00
C ILE A 351 17.10 -16.47 2.16
N THR A 352 17.16 -15.15 1.95
CA THR A 352 18.27 -14.52 1.21
C THR A 352 19.61 -14.77 1.89
N LYS A 353 19.66 -14.69 3.24
CA LYS A 353 20.88 -14.91 4.02
C LYS A 353 21.38 -16.37 3.93
N VAL A 354 20.48 -17.35 3.97
CA VAL A 354 20.87 -18.77 4.03
C VAL A 354 20.84 -19.47 2.67
N GLY A 355 20.07 -18.98 1.71
CA GLY A 355 19.82 -19.63 0.42
C GLY A 355 20.87 -19.34 -0.66
N GLY A 356 21.76 -18.36 -0.45
CA GLY A 356 22.78 -17.99 -1.42
C GLY A 356 22.20 -17.72 -2.80
N SER A 357 22.81 -18.30 -3.84
CA SER A 357 22.35 -18.14 -5.24
C SER A 357 20.95 -18.71 -5.52
N SER A 358 20.45 -19.63 -4.68
CA SER A 358 19.11 -20.23 -4.83
C SER A 358 18.02 -19.39 -4.17
N ALA A 359 18.38 -18.40 -3.34
CA ALA A 359 17.44 -17.61 -2.56
C ALA A 359 16.31 -16.96 -3.40
N PRO A 360 16.56 -16.34 -4.57
CA PRO A 360 15.47 -15.73 -5.36
C PRO A 360 14.43 -16.76 -5.79
N ARG A 361 14.82 -17.98 -6.12
CA ARG A 361 13.89 -19.06 -6.48
C ARG A 361 13.13 -19.60 -5.27
N MET A 362 13.77 -19.69 -4.10
CA MET A 362 13.09 -20.08 -2.85
C MET A 362 12.02 -19.04 -2.47
N ILE A 363 12.30 -17.75 -2.70
CA ILE A 363 11.35 -16.65 -2.47
C ILE A 363 10.16 -16.74 -3.44
N LEU A 364 10.38 -17.15 -4.70
CA LEU A 364 9.26 -17.44 -5.62
C LEU A 364 8.35 -18.54 -5.08
N LEU A 365 8.90 -19.62 -4.53
CA LEU A 365 8.10 -20.70 -3.93
C LEU A 365 7.32 -20.22 -2.70
N LEU A 366 7.94 -19.41 -1.84
CA LEU A 366 7.25 -18.77 -0.72
C LEU A 366 6.08 -17.90 -1.22
N ASN A 367 6.32 -17.10 -2.25
CA ASN A 367 5.30 -16.23 -2.84
C ASN A 367 4.14 -17.05 -3.44
N MET A 368 4.47 -18.14 -4.15
CA MET A 368 3.45 -19.08 -4.67
C MET A 368 2.61 -19.67 -3.55
N ALA A 369 3.23 -20.14 -2.45
CA ALA A 369 2.51 -20.74 -1.33
C ALA A 369 1.53 -19.75 -0.69
N VAL A 370 1.98 -18.51 -0.43
CA VAL A 370 1.12 -17.48 0.17
C VAL A 370 0.01 -17.05 -0.80
N THR A 371 0.32 -16.91 -2.09
CA THR A 371 -0.68 -16.57 -3.12
C THR A 371 -1.75 -17.66 -3.23
N PHE A 372 -1.33 -18.94 -3.18
CA PHE A 372 -2.27 -20.08 -3.18
C PHE A 372 -3.21 -20.06 -1.97
N ILE A 373 -2.69 -19.77 -0.77
CA ILE A 373 -3.53 -19.59 0.42
C ILE A 373 -4.54 -18.46 0.17
N GLY A 374 -4.14 -17.36 -0.46
CA GLY A 374 -5.04 -16.25 -0.81
C GLY A 374 -6.19 -16.70 -1.73
N ILE A 375 -5.92 -17.57 -2.71
CA ILE A 375 -6.96 -18.16 -3.58
C ILE A 375 -7.96 -18.98 -2.75
N LEU A 376 -7.47 -19.83 -1.84
CA LEU A 376 -8.32 -20.64 -0.98
C LEU A 376 -9.20 -19.80 -0.07
N LEU A 377 -8.65 -18.73 0.51
CA LEU A 377 -9.42 -17.79 1.34
C LEU A 377 -10.51 -17.09 0.51
N ALA A 378 -10.20 -16.63 -0.71
CA ALA A 378 -11.19 -15.99 -1.57
C ALA A 378 -12.30 -16.95 -2.01
N LEU A 379 -11.97 -18.21 -2.30
CA LEU A 379 -12.96 -19.25 -2.59
C LEU A 379 -13.87 -19.51 -1.37
N PHE A 380 -13.28 -19.59 -0.16
CA PHE A 380 -14.03 -19.77 1.07
C PHE A 380 -15.01 -18.61 1.32
N VAL A 381 -14.56 -17.37 1.15
CA VAL A 381 -15.43 -16.16 1.23
C VAL A 381 -16.57 -16.26 0.23
N LYS A 382 -16.27 -16.61 -1.04
CA LYS A 382 -17.30 -16.74 -2.08
C LYS A 382 -18.37 -17.76 -1.74
N MET A 383 -17.98 -18.90 -1.15
CA MET A 383 -18.90 -19.99 -0.80
C MET A 383 -19.79 -19.68 0.42
N ASN A 384 -19.31 -18.85 1.35
CA ASN A 384 -19.98 -18.60 2.63
C ASN A 384 -20.61 -17.21 2.76
N ARG A 385 -20.29 -16.27 1.85
CA ARG A 385 -20.79 -14.89 1.87
C ARG A 385 -22.33 -14.80 1.92
N GLY A 386 -23.06 -15.69 1.25
CA GLY A 386 -24.52 -15.70 1.24
C GLY A 386 -25.20 -16.40 2.42
N LYS A 387 -24.41 -17.01 3.33
CA LYS A 387 -24.92 -17.70 4.51
C LYS A 387 -24.77 -16.90 5.79
N GLU A 388 -23.93 -15.86 5.77
CA GLU A 388 -23.50 -15.08 6.94
C GLU A 388 -23.84 -13.58 6.82
N ALA A 389 -24.38 -13.13 5.66
CA ALA A 389 -24.80 -11.77 5.40
C ALA A 389 -26.24 -11.49 5.87
#